data_322266231ae4dafba6627e1a63511757
#
_entry.id   322266231ae4dafba6627e1a63511757
#
_cell.length_a   1.000
_cell.length_b   1.000
_cell.length_c   1.000
_cell.angle_alpha   90.00
_cell.angle_beta   90.00
_cell.angle_gamma   90.00
#
_symmetry.space_group_name_H-M   'P 1'
#
loop_
_entity.id
_entity.type
_entity.pdbx_description
1 polymer ?
#
loop_
_entity_poly.entity_id
_entity_poly.type
_entity_poly.pdbx_seq_one_letter_code
_entity_poly.pdbx_strand_id
1 'polypeptide(L)'
;GVFITFMPKPVYNIAGNGMHVHQFLTKNGKSFFAGDGMHGLSSESLAYTAGILDHSLTGSLLAFSNPSTNSYKRLVPGFEAPVGATFAKGSREASIRIPAYLAKGEERIEYRTGDATANIYYFLCAMILAGVDGIKKGRDPIESNYHDRENGKTFPLNLNSVLDGLLNDNAYLLPAFPETLINYWVKTKRAEAQYVYNAPTPQEYELYFNI
;
A
#
# COMPACT_ATOMS: atom_id res chain seq x y z
N GLY A 1 0.54 34.30 -6.93
CA GLY A 1 -0.23 33.07 -6.85
C GLY A 1 0.57 31.95 -6.21
N VAL A 2 -0.10 30.91 -5.72
CA VAL A 2 0.52 29.71 -5.11
C VAL A 2 0.09 28.51 -5.96
N PHE A 3 1.03 27.60 -6.27
CA PHE A 3 0.71 26.33 -6.86
C PHE A 3 0.56 25.28 -5.76
N ILE A 4 -0.46 24.43 -5.85
CA ILE A 4 -0.70 23.32 -4.92
C ILE A 4 -0.51 22.01 -5.70
N THR A 5 0.22 21.06 -5.10
CA THR A 5 0.39 19.72 -5.65
C THR A 5 0.21 18.67 -4.58
N PHE A 6 -0.40 17.54 -4.95
CA PHE A 6 -0.50 16.32 -4.14
C PHE A 6 0.43 15.20 -4.67
N MET A 7 1.43 15.55 -5.44
CA MET A 7 2.46 14.65 -5.92
C MET A 7 3.11 13.90 -4.74
N PRO A 8 3.32 12.58 -4.80
CA PRO A 8 3.84 11.79 -3.68
C PRO A 8 5.20 12.26 -3.16
N LYS A 9 6.11 12.60 -4.06
CA LYS A 9 7.45 13.11 -3.72
C LYS A 9 7.81 14.28 -4.65
N PRO A 10 7.35 15.51 -4.38
CA PRO A 10 7.60 16.66 -5.24
C PRO A 10 9.03 17.19 -5.10
N VAL A 11 9.65 17.03 -3.93
CA VAL A 11 10.99 17.56 -3.62
C VAL A 11 11.88 16.46 -3.08
N TYR A 12 13.11 16.41 -3.60
CA TYR A 12 14.12 15.45 -3.13
C TYR A 12 14.51 15.75 -1.67
N ASN A 13 14.74 14.70 -0.91
CA ASN A 13 15.21 14.75 0.49
C ASN A 13 14.31 15.53 1.48
N ILE A 14 13.01 15.68 1.15
CA ILE A 14 11.99 16.24 2.05
C ILE A 14 10.84 15.23 2.16
N ALA A 15 10.07 15.26 3.25
CA ALA A 15 8.90 14.41 3.43
C ALA A 15 7.94 14.50 2.25
N GLY A 16 7.37 13.37 1.87
CA GLY A 16 6.41 13.28 0.77
C GLY A 16 4.96 13.46 1.22
N ASN A 17 4.03 13.24 0.27
CA ASN A 17 2.60 13.31 0.46
C ASN A 17 1.97 11.92 0.32
N GLY A 18 1.27 11.44 1.35
CA GLY A 18 0.54 10.18 1.37
C GLY A 18 -0.96 10.38 1.46
N MET A 19 -1.73 9.38 1.02
CA MET A 19 -3.16 9.28 1.23
C MET A 19 -3.44 8.06 2.11
N HIS A 20 -3.79 8.30 3.38
CA HIS A 20 -4.03 7.24 4.34
C HIS A 20 -5.51 6.89 4.41
N VAL A 21 -5.80 5.59 4.48
CA VAL A 21 -7.18 5.10 4.55
C VAL A 21 -7.43 4.41 5.88
N HIS A 22 -8.27 5.03 6.71
CA HIS A 22 -8.79 4.42 7.91
C HIS A 22 -9.99 3.55 7.56
N GLN A 23 -10.03 2.35 8.12
CA GLN A 23 -11.10 1.39 7.83
C GLN A 23 -11.38 0.48 9.02
N PHE A 24 -12.62 0.10 9.14
CA PHE A 24 -13.11 -0.92 10.05
C PHE A 24 -14.38 -1.56 9.47
N LEU A 25 -14.66 -2.78 9.88
CA LEU A 25 -15.87 -3.48 9.47
C LEU A 25 -16.84 -3.60 10.64
N THR A 26 -18.11 -3.56 10.33
CA THR A 26 -19.19 -3.82 11.29
C THR A 26 -20.06 -4.98 10.83
N LYS A 27 -20.57 -5.75 11.77
CA LYS A 27 -21.55 -6.80 11.54
C LYS A 27 -22.69 -6.62 12.53
N ASN A 28 -23.92 -6.44 12.02
CA ASN A 28 -25.12 -6.20 12.85
C ASN A 28 -24.95 -5.01 13.83
N GLY A 29 -24.32 -3.92 13.38
CA GLY A 29 -24.10 -2.72 14.19
C GLY A 29 -22.98 -2.81 15.24
N LYS A 30 -22.29 -3.95 15.33
CA LYS A 30 -21.13 -4.14 16.23
C LYS A 30 -19.82 -4.13 15.46
N SER A 31 -18.74 -3.67 16.12
CA SER A 31 -17.40 -3.75 15.55
C SER A 31 -17.05 -5.19 15.23
N PHE A 32 -16.64 -5.45 13.99
CA PHE A 32 -16.11 -6.74 13.54
C PHE A 32 -14.59 -6.82 13.74
N PHE A 33 -13.97 -5.64 14.00
CA PHE A 33 -12.54 -5.52 14.21
C PHE A 33 -12.09 -5.62 15.66
N ALA A 34 -12.97 -5.30 16.62
CA ALA A 34 -12.68 -5.41 18.04
C ALA A 34 -12.56 -6.88 18.49
N GLY A 35 -11.55 -7.21 19.27
CA GLY A 35 -11.35 -8.57 19.82
C GLY A 35 -10.24 -8.62 20.86
N ASP A 36 -9.85 -9.83 21.21
CA ASP A 36 -8.85 -10.09 22.27
C ASP A 36 -7.45 -10.43 21.68
N GLY A 37 -7.26 -10.31 20.37
CA GLY A 37 -6.00 -10.56 19.72
C GLY A 37 -5.00 -9.41 19.85
N MET A 38 -3.91 -9.49 19.10
CA MET A 38 -2.84 -8.47 19.13
C MET A 38 -3.42 -7.06 18.88
N HIS A 39 -3.04 -6.11 19.72
CA HIS A 39 -3.49 -4.72 19.69
C HIS A 39 -5.00 -4.50 19.89
N GLY A 40 -5.73 -5.47 20.42
CA GLY A 40 -7.18 -5.39 20.60
C GLY A 40 -7.99 -5.75 19.36
N LEU A 41 -7.35 -6.36 18.36
CA LEU A 41 -7.98 -6.77 17.11
C LEU A 41 -8.57 -8.18 17.21
N SER A 42 -9.68 -8.42 16.49
CA SER A 42 -10.24 -9.77 16.32
C SER A 42 -9.39 -10.62 15.38
N SER A 43 -9.61 -11.94 15.37
CA SER A 43 -9.00 -12.84 14.38
C SER A 43 -9.31 -12.43 12.95
N GLU A 44 -10.53 -11.98 12.69
CA GLU A 44 -10.96 -11.52 11.37
C GLU A 44 -10.24 -10.23 10.95
N SER A 45 -10.05 -9.29 11.88
CA SER A 45 -9.31 -8.06 11.55
C SER A 45 -7.82 -8.30 11.37
N LEU A 46 -7.24 -9.25 12.11
CA LEU A 46 -5.87 -9.71 11.88
C LEU A 46 -5.74 -10.39 10.49
N ALA A 47 -6.68 -11.27 10.14
CA ALA A 47 -6.69 -11.91 8.82
C ALA A 47 -6.92 -10.90 7.68
N TYR A 48 -7.79 -9.92 7.89
CA TYR A 48 -7.99 -8.80 6.96
C TYR A 48 -6.71 -7.98 6.76
N THR A 49 -6.02 -7.66 7.85
CA THR A 49 -4.73 -6.97 7.86
C THR A 49 -3.68 -7.76 7.08
N ALA A 50 -3.57 -9.07 7.33
CA ALA A 50 -2.63 -9.93 6.62
C ALA A 50 -2.89 -9.98 5.11
N GLY A 51 -4.15 -10.08 4.69
CA GLY A 51 -4.50 -10.07 3.26
C GLY A 51 -4.06 -8.77 2.55
N ILE A 52 -4.27 -7.61 3.18
CA ILE A 52 -3.79 -6.33 2.65
C ILE A 52 -2.26 -6.33 2.53
N LEU A 53 -1.55 -6.83 3.53
CA LEU A 53 -0.08 -6.88 3.53
C LEU A 53 0.47 -7.88 2.51
N ASP A 54 -0.14 -9.06 2.39
CA ASP A 54 0.23 -10.07 1.39
C ASP A 54 0.18 -9.50 -0.03
N HIS A 55 -0.95 -8.88 -0.41
CA HIS A 55 -1.14 -8.30 -1.74
C HIS A 55 -0.37 -6.99 -1.96
N SER A 56 0.00 -6.28 -0.89
CA SER A 56 0.95 -5.16 -0.97
C SER A 56 2.37 -5.67 -1.23
N LEU A 57 2.76 -6.77 -0.60
CA LEU A 57 4.10 -7.36 -0.73
C LEU A 57 4.35 -7.92 -2.13
N THR A 58 3.34 -8.55 -2.75
CA THR A 58 3.44 -8.98 -4.15
C THR A 58 3.51 -7.80 -5.12
N GLY A 59 3.04 -6.62 -4.71
CA GLY A 59 2.89 -5.43 -5.53
C GLY A 59 1.48 -5.27 -6.11
N SER A 60 0.65 -6.31 -6.08
CA SER A 60 -0.67 -6.29 -6.71
C SER A 60 -1.55 -5.15 -6.20
N LEU A 61 -1.66 -4.96 -4.88
CA LEU A 61 -2.41 -3.84 -4.32
C LEU A 61 -1.72 -2.49 -4.59
N LEU A 62 -0.38 -2.45 -4.59
CA LEU A 62 0.36 -1.22 -4.87
C LEU A 62 0.13 -0.69 -6.29
N ALA A 63 -0.20 -1.56 -7.24
CA ALA A 63 -0.55 -1.14 -8.60
C ALA A 63 -1.75 -0.19 -8.64
N PHE A 64 -2.61 -0.21 -7.63
CA PHE A 64 -3.77 0.66 -7.51
C PHE A 64 -3.62 1.75 -6.45
N SER A 65 -2.87 1.49 -5.37
CA SER A 65 -2.64 2.47 -4.29
C SER A 65 -1.47 3.42 -4.57
N ASN A 66 -0.50 3.00 -5.39
CA ASN A 66 0.75 3.70 -5.71
C ASN A 66 1.07 3.61 -7.22
N PRO A 67 0.19 4.09 -8.11
CA PRO A 67 0.25 3.79 -9.53
C PRO A 67 1.15 4.74 -10.33
N SER A 68 2.13 5.38 -9.70
CA SER A 68 3.06 6.29 -10.39
C SER A 68 4.51 5.96 -10.10
N THR A 69 5.43 6.31 -11.00
CA THR A 69 6.87 6.20 -10.76
C THR A 69 7.31 7.06 -9.58
N ASN A 70 6.62 8.15 -9.31
CA ASN A 70 6.90 9.07 -8.20
C ASN A 70 6.49 8.49 -6.85
N SER A 71 5.51 7.58 -6.80
CA SER A 71 5.09 6.87 -5.59
C SER A 71 6.27 6.19 -4.88
N TYR A 72 7.15 5.55 -5.64
CA TYR A 72 8.30 4.80 -5.11
C TYR A 72 9.46 5.70 -4.67
N LYS A 73 9.46 6.97 -5.07
CA LYS A 73 10.37 7.99 -4.53
C LYS A 73 9.94 8.48 -3.13
N ARG A 74 8.66 8.27 -2.77
CA ARG A 74 8.13 8.54 -1.43
C ARG A 74 8.38 7.36 -0.47
N LEU A 75 8.24 6.11 -0.95
CA LEU A 75 8.34 4.90 -0.13
C LEU A 75 9.80 4.55 0.16
N VAL A 76 10.50 5.46 0.82
CA VAL A 76 11.92 5.35 1.19
C VAL A 76 12.10 5.57 2.70
N PRO A 77 13.13 4.98 3.33
CA PRO A 77 13.39 5.14 4.76
C PRO A 77 13.62 6.60 5.16
N GLY A 78 13.33 6.93 6.43
CA GLY A 78 13.67 8.22 7.04
C GLY A 78 12.64 9.34 6.90
N PHE A 79 11.50 9.10 6.23
CA PHE A 79 10.47 10.12 5.99
C PHE A 79 9.06 9.71 6.48
N GLU A 80 8.98 8.88 7.52
CA GLU A 80 7.70 8.38 8.07
C GLU A 80 6.80 7.68 7.02
N ALA A 81 7.41 7.18 5.94
CA ALA A 81 6.73 6.41 4.91
C ALA A 81 7.00 4.91 5.09
N PRO A 82 6.01 4.04 4.86
CA PRO A 82 6.21 2.60 4.93
C PRO A 82 7.06 2.10 3.76
N VAL A 83 8.01 1.21 4.05
CA VAL A 83 8.89 0.62 3.04
C VAL A 83 8.69 -0.89 2.87
N GLY A 84 7.87 -1.49 3.69
CA GLY A 84 7.62 -2.93 3.68
C GLY A 84 6.31 -3.32 4.36
N ALA A 85 5.97 -4.61 4.24
CA ALA A 85 4.75 -5.19 4.77
C ALA A 85 4.85 -5.34 6.29
N THR A 86 4.39 -4.33 7.03
CA THR A 86 4.40 -4.32 8.49
C THR A 86 3.11 -3.77 9.06
N PHE A 87 2.74 -4.22 10.28
CA PHE A 87 1.70 -3.58 11.06
C PHE A 87 2.18 -3.33 12.49
N ALA A 88 1.75 -2.22 13.08
CA ALA A 88 2.11 -1.87 14.46
C ALA A 88 1.14 -0.84 15.06
N LYS A 89 1.03 -0.85 16.39
CA LYS A 89 0.28 0.17 17.13
C LYS A 89 1.09 1.46 17.23
N GLY A 90 0.48 2.59 16.80
CA GLY A 90 1.04 3.92 16.94
C GLY A 90 2.19 4.28 15.98
N SER A 91 2.79 3.32 15.26
CA SER A 91 3.95 3.56 14.39
C SER A 91 3.58 4.27 13.09
N ARG A 92 4.34 5.30 12.73
CA ARG A 92 4.18 6.03 11.46
C ARG A 92 4.94 5.39 10.29
N GLU A 93 5.83 4.46 10.55
CA GLU A 93 6.59 3.72 9.54
C GLU A 93 5.91 2.41 9.13
N ALA A 94 4.93 1.93 9.91
CA ALA A 94 4.18 0.73 9.56
C ALA A 94 3.25 0.99 8.38
N SER A 95 3.13 0.00 7.50
CA SER A 95 2.19 0.02 6.36
C SER A 95 0.75 0.01 6.83
N ILE A 96 0.48 -0.75 7.89
CA ILE A 96 -0.80 -0.71 8.60
C ILE A 96 -0.52 -0.26 10.03
N ARG A 97 -1.05 0.91 10.36
CA ARG A 97 -1.03 1.46 11.72
C ARG A 97 -2.36 1.18 12.41
N ILE A 98 -2.29 0.62 13.62
CA ILE A 98 -3.41 0.61 14.55
C ILE A 98 -3.29 1.90 15.36
N PRO A 99 -4.26 2.83 15.31
CA PRO A 99 -4.21 4.06 16.09
C PRO A 99 -4.10 3.78 17.60
N ALA A 100 -3.26 4.53 18.30
CA ALA A 100 -2.96 4.28 19.71
C ALA A 100 -4.10 4.71 20.66
N TYR A 101 -4.93 5.65 20.23
CA TYR A 101 -5.94 6.33 21.06
C TYR A 101 -7.36 5.94 20.63
N LEU A 102 -7.67 4.64 20.77
CA LEU A 102 -9.01 4.13 20.45
C LEU A 102 -9.72 3.74 21.73
N ALA A 103 -10.99 4.11 21.85
CA ALA A 103 -11.87 3.52 22.85
C ALA A 103 -12.19 2.07 22.47
N LYS A 104 -12.52 1.25 23.44
CA LYS A 104 -12.94 -0.15 23.21
C LYS A 104 -14.16 -0.18 22.28
N GLY A 105 -14.07 -0.92 21.20
CA GLY A 105 -15.11 -1.02 20.18
C GLY A 105 -14.91 -0.07 18.99
N GLU A 106 -13.88 0.79 19.01
CA GLU A 106 -13.51 1.69 17.91
C GLU A 106 -12.27 1.19 17.13
N GLU A 107 -11.89 -0.06 17.34
CA GLU A 107 -10.73 -0.67 16.72
C GLU A 107 -10.81 -0.55 15.20
N ARG A 108 -9.77 0.02 14.62
CA ARG A 108 -9.62 0.26 13.19
C ARG A 108 -8.16 0.16 12.77
N ILE A 109 -7.96 -0.02 11.50
CA ILE A 109 -6.64 0.01 10.88
C ILE A 109 -6.52 1.23 9.96
N GLU A 110 -5.30 1.71 9.79
CA GLU A 110 -4.95 2.77 8.86
C GLU A 110 -3.93 2.23 7.87
N TYR A 111 -4.32 2.06 6.61
CA TYR A 111 -3.40 1.74 5.53
C TYR A 111 -2.68 3.01 5.08
N ARG A 112 -1.35 3.01 5.15
CA ARG A 112 -0.51 4.21 5.02
C ARG A 112 0.31 4.28 3.75
N THR A 113 0.32 3.21 2.95
CA THR A 113 1.16 3.09 1.77
C THR A 113 0.67 3.99 0.62
N GLY A 114 -0.64 4.10 0.44
CA GLY A 114 -1.28 4.81 -0.66
C GLY A 114 -0.90 6.29 -0.81
N ASP A 115 -1.09 6.82 -2.00
CA ASP A 115 -0.88 8.23 -2.32
C ASP A 115 -1.95 8.81 -3.27
N ALA A 116 -1.91 10.11 -3.48
CA ALA A 116 -2.93 10.86 -4.21
C ALA A 116 -2.91 10.64 -5.73
N THR A 117 -1.96 9.89 -6.29
CA THR A 117 -1.98 9.51 -7.72
C THR A 117 -2.92 8.34 -7.99
N ALA A 118 -3.43 7.69 -6.93
CA ALA A 118 -4.37 6.57 -7.03
C ALA A 118 -5.72 7.01 -7.62
N ASN A 119 -6.30 6.14 -8.47
CA ASN A 119 -7.73 6.18 -8.69
C ASN A 119 -8.41 5.63 -7.43
N ILE A 120 -9.10 6.50 -6.69
CA ILE A 120 -9.66 6.17 -5.37
C ILE A 120 -10.64 5.00 -5.42
N TYR A 121 -11.41 4.86 -6.49
CA TYR A 121 -12.38 3.75 -6.65
C TYR A 121 -11.67 2.41 -6.81
N TYR A 122 -10.64 2.36 -7.66
CA TYR A 122 -9.85 1.14 -7.85
C TYR A 122 -9.07 0.79 -6.60
N PHE A 123 -8.45 1.79 -5.98
CA PHE A 123 -7.67 1.57 -4.77
C PHE A 123 -8.53 1.03 -3.62
N LEU A 124 -9.66 1.67 -3.31
CA LEU A 124 -10.53 1.20 -2.22
C LEU A 124 -11.11 -0.19 -2.51
N CYS A 125 -11.54 -0.44 -3.75
CA CYS A 125 -12.06 -1.75 -4.14
C CYS A 125 -10.98 -2.84 -3.98
N ALA A 126 -9.79 -2.64 -4.54
CA ALA A 126 -8.68 -3.60 -4.44
C ALA A 126 -8.26 -3.86 -2.99
N MET A 127 -8.20 -2.82 -2.16
CA MET A 127 -7.84 -2.91 -0.75
C MET A 127 -8.88 -3.72 0.05
N ILE A 128 -10.17 -3.49 -0.17
CA ILE A 128 -11.24 -4.25 0.50
C ILE A 128 -11.18 -5.73 0.05
N LEU A 129 -11.01 -5.98 -1.24
CA LEU A 129 -10.90 -7.34 -1.77
C LEU A 129 -9.67 -8.07 -1.21
N ALA A 130 -8.53 -7.40 -1.08
CA ALA A 130 -7.32 -7.94 -0.47
C ALA A 130 -7.57 -8.35 1.00
N GLY A 131 -8.21 -7.49 1.78
CA GLY A 131 -8.57 -7.80 3.16
C GLY A 131 -9.56 -8.97 3.27
N VAL A 132 -10.58 -9.00 2.41
CA VAL A 132 -11.57 -10.09 2.37
C VAL A 132 -10.92 -11.42 1.96
N ASP A 133 -9.95 -11.39 1.04
CA ASP A 133 -9.17 -12.57 0.66
C ASP A 133 -8.38 -13.13 1.86
N GLY A 134 -7.77 -12.23 2.65
CA GLY A 134 -7.10 -12.61 3.90
C GLY A 134 -8.02 -13.32 4.87
N ILE A 135 -9.25 -12.80 5.09
CA ILE A 135 -10.28 -13.46 5.93
C ILE A 135 -10.62 -14.84 5.36
N LYS A 136 -10.91 -14.93 4.06
CA LYS A 136 -11.29 -16.20 3.40
C LYS A 136 -10.22 -17.27 3.51
N LYS A 137 -8.95 -16.87 3.49
CA LYS A 137 -7.78 -17.75 3.58
C LYS A 137 -7.35 -18.02 5.03
N GLY A 138 -7.99 -17.39 6.02
CA GLY A 138 -7.61 -17.52 7.44
C GLY A 138 -6.16 -17.07 7.70
N ARG A 139 -5.72 -15.98 7.05
CA ARG A 139 -4.34 -15.50 7.15
C ARG A 139 -4.06 -14.93 8.54
N ASP A 140 -2.82 -15.08 9.01
CA ASP A 140 -2.36 -14.48 10.27
C ASP A 140 -1.12 -13.61 10.00
N PRO A 141 -1.17 -12.31 10.33
CA PRO A 141 -0.03 -11.42 10.14
C PRO A 141 1.11 -11.71 11.14
N ILE A 142 0.84 -12.42 12.23
CA ILE A 142 1.85 -12.83 13.23
C ILE A 142 2.64 -14.01 12.68
N GLU A 143 1.97 -15.04 12.15
CA GLU A 143 2.61 -16.18 11.48
C GLU A 143 3.42 -15.75 10.25
N SER A 144 2.93 -14.71 9.54
CA SER A 144 3.62 -14.10 8.40
C SER A 144 4.80 -13.21 8.79
N ASN A 145 5.01 -12.99 10.10
CA ASN A 145 6.05 -12.15 10.69
C ASN A 145 5.93 -10.64 10.31
N TYR A 146 4.71 -10.15 10.04
CA TYR A 146 4.48 -8.75 9.69
C TYR A 146 4.52 -7.78 10.88
N HIS A 147 4.59 -8.27 12.10
CA HIS A 147 4.79 -7.50 13.33
C HIS A 147 6.28 -7.17 13.59
N ASP A 148 7.20 -7.89 12.95
CA ASP A 148 8.65 -7.66 13.05
C ASP A 148 9.07 -6.59 12.04
N ARG A 149 9.43 -5.42 12.56
CA ARG A 149 9.84 -4.27 11.75
C ARG A 149 11.30 -4.33 11.30
N GLU A 150 12.15 -5.03 12.05
CA GLU A 150 13.57 -5.10 11.76
C GLU A 150 13.87 -6.10 10.64
N ASN A 151 13.12 -7.20 10.62
CA ASN A 151 13.24 -8.25 9.61
C ASN A 151 12.06 -8.24 8.61
N GLY A 152 11.34 -7.14 8.52
CA GLY A 152 10.17 -6.98 7.67
C GLY A 152 10.50 -7.12 6.17
N LYS A 153 9.59 -7.76 5.43
CA LYS A 153 9.71 -7.91 3.99
C LYS A 153 9.45 -6.56 3.29
N THR A 154 10.35 -6.16 2.40
CA THR A 154 10.24 -4.89 1.67
C THR A 154 9.32 -4.98 0.47
N PHE A 155 8.70 -3.85 0.11
CA PHE A 155 7.89 -3.73 -1.08
C PHE A 155 8.72 -3.74 -2.37
N PRO A 156 8.11 -4.05 -3.54
CA PRO A 156 8.74 -3.78 -4.83
C PRO A 156 9.13 -2.31 -4.96
N LEU A 157 10.33 -2.03 -5.49
CA LEU A 157 10.97 -0.71 -5.45
C LEU A 157 10.57 0.22 -6.60
N ASN A 158 9.81 -0.24 -7.58
CA ASN A 158 9.43 0.56 -8.75
C ASN A 158 8.11 0.09 -9.36
N LEU A 159 7.54 0.96 -10.21
CA LEU A 159 6.24 0.72 -10.82
C LEU A 159 6.21 -0.53 -11.69
N ASN A 160 7.27 -0.83 -12.47
CA ASN A 160 7.27 -2.01 -13.35
C ASN A 160 7.20 -3.31 -12.54
N SER A 161 7.99 -3.44 -11.47
CA SER A 161 7.94 -4.61 -10.57
C SER A 161 6.56 -4.80 -9.93
N VAL A 162 5.89 -3.70 -9.59
CA VAL A 162 4.53 -3.70 -9.04
C VAL A 162 3.50 -4.16 -10.08
N LEU A 163 3.64 -3.73 -11.32
CA LEU A 163 2.76 -4.17 -12.40
C LEU A 163 2.97 -5.65 -12.77
N ASP A 164 4.20 -6.16 -12.65
CA ASP A 164 4.48 -7.60 -12.77
C ASP A 164 3.81 -8.37 -11.62
N GLY A 165 3.86 -7.82 -10.40
CA GLY A 165 3.15 -8.35 -9.24
C GLY A 165 1.64 -8.44 -9.46
N LEU A 166 1.02 -7.39 -10.04
CA LEU A 166 -0.40 -7.39 -10.38
C LEU A 166 -0.75 -8.49 -11.40
N LEU A 167 0.07 -8.73 -12.40
CA LEU A 167 -0.17 -9.79 -13.38
C LEU A 167 -0.06 -11.20 -12.78
N ASN A 168 0.77 -11.38 -11.76
CA ASN A 168 1.00 -12.66 -11.11
C ASN A 168 0.06 -12.93 -9.92
N ASP A 169 -0.53 -11.88 -9.33
CA ASP A 169 -1.37 -11.95 -8.13
C ASP A 169 -2.62 -11.09 -8.30
N ASN A 170 -3.59 -11.57 -9.07
CA ASN A 170 -4.82 -10.83 -9.36
C ASN A 170 -6.11 -11.63 -9.13
N ALA A 171 -6.02 -12.91 -8.72
CA ALA A 171 -7.18 -13.76 -8.53
C ALA A 171 -8.18 -13.21 -7.48
N TYR A 172 -7.68 -12.54 -6.45
CA TYR A 172 -8.51 -11.93 -5.40
C TYR A 172 -9.34 -10.74 -5.89
N LEU A 173 -8.96 -10.12 -7.00
CA LEU A 173 -9.64 -8.98 -7.61
C LEU A 173 -10.90 -9.37 -8.38
N LEU A 174 -11.01 -10.65 -8.79
CA LEU A 174 -12.14 -11.14 -9.57
C LEU A 174 -13.38 -11.33 -8.67
N PRO A 175 -14.59 -11.06 -9.21
CA PRO A 175 -14.90 -10.57 -10.55
C PRO A 175 -14.92 -9.04 -10.70
N ALA A 176 -14.60 -8.27 -9.65
CA ALA A 176 -14.71 -6.80 -9.66
C ALA A 176 -13.74 -6.13 -10.67
N PHE A 177 -12.58 -6.75 -10.89
CA PHE A 177 -11.61 -6.30 -11.89
C PHE A 177 -11.49 -7.36 -12.99
N PRO A 178 -12.23 -7.25 -14.10
CA PRO A 178 -12.10 -8.17 -15.21
C PRO A 178 -10.69 -8.08 -15.83
N GLU A 179 -10.23 -9.16 -16.42
CA GLU A 179 -8.89 -9.29 -17.02
C GLU A 179 -8.60 -8.16 -18.02
N THR A 180 -9.61 -7.77 -18.79
CA THR A 180 -9.49 -6.66 -19.74
C THR A 180 -9.14 -5.32 -19.08
N LEU A 181 -9.69 -5.05 -17.88
CA LEU A 181 -9.36 -3.86 -17.09
C LEU A 181 -7.93 -3.95 -16.56
N ILE A 182 -7.53 -5.09 -16.01
CA ILE A 182 -6.19 -5.31 -15.49
C ILE A 182 -5.15 -5.11 -16.60
N ASN A 183 -5.36 -5.74 -17.76
CA ASN A 183 -4.45 -5.63 -18.91
C ASN A 183 -4.37 -4.19 -19.44
N TYR A 184 -5.49 -3.49 -19.54
CA TYR A 184 -5.52 -2.08 -19.93
C TYR A 184 -4.75 -1.20 -18.93
N TRP A 185 -4.97 -1.41 -17.62
CA TRP A 185 -4.29 -0.70 -16.56
C TRP A 185 -2.77 -0.89 -16.62
N VAL A 186 -2.33 -2.14 -16.70
CA VAL A 186 -0.90 -2.48 -16.82
C VAL A 186 -0.28 -1.83 -18.06
N LYS A 187 -0.93 -1.94 -19.23
CA LYS A 187 -0.45 -1.32 -20.47
C LYS A 187 -0.29 0.20 -20.32
N THR A 188 -1.29 0.85 -19.77
CA THR A 188 -1.28 2.32 -19.57
C THR A 188 -0.16 2.73 -18.61
N LYS A 189 -0.06 2.05 -17.47
CA LYS A 189 0.95 2.40 -16.45
C LYS A 189 2.38 2.08 -16.87
N ARG A 190 2.60 1.04 -17.69
CA ARG A 190 3.91 0.78 -18.30
C ARG A 190 4.32 1.87 -19.28
N ALA A 191 3.39 2.38 -20.09
CA ALA A 191 3.67 3.48 -20.98
C ALA A 191 4.06 4.78 -20.23
N GLU A 192 3.35 5.09 -19.13
CA GLU A 192 3.72 6.19 -18.24
C GLU A 192 5.11 5.99 -17.61
N ALA A 193 5.41 4.79 -17.12
CA ALA A 193 6.71 4.45 -16.56
C ALA A 193 7.84 4.61 -17.58
N GLN A 194 7.63 4.10 -18.79
CA GLN A 194 8.61 4.21 -19.88
C GLN A 194 8.87 5.67 -20.26
N TYR A 195 7.82 6.50 -20.33
CA TYR A 195 7.97 7.94 -20.61
C TYR A 195 8.88 8.62 -19.57
N VAL A 196 8.74 8.29 -18.29
CA VAL A 196 9.56 8.88 -17.23
C VAL A 196 10.99 8.31 -17.24
N TYR A 197 11.14 6.99 -17.40
CA TYR A 197 12.46 6.33 -17.33
C TYR A 197 13.33 6.60 -18.55
N ASN A 198 12.76 6.97 -19.70
CA ASN A 198 13.51 7.35 -20.89
C ASN A 198 14.04 8.79 -20.83
N ALA A 199 13.58 9.61 -19.90
CA ALA A 199 14.03 10.97 -19.74
C ALA A 199 15.28 11.02 -18.85
N PRO A 200 16.45 11.54 -19.33
CA PRO A 200 17.62 11.72 -18.49
C PRO A 200 17.32 12.61 -17.29
N THR A 201 17.80 12.22 -16.13
CA THR A 201 17.58 12.93 -14.87
C THR A 201 18.76 13.86 -14.54
N PRO A 202 18.56 14.92 -13.73
CA PRO A 202 19.67 15.74 -13.24
C PRO A 202 20.76 14.91 -12.53
N GLN A 203 20.38 13.85 -11.82
CA GLN A 203 21.31 12.95 -11.12
C GLN A 203 22.18 12.14 -12.10
N GLU A 204 21.63 11.74 -13.25
CA GLU A 204 22.41 11.07 -14.29
C GLU A 204 23.41 12.03 -14.94
N TYR A 205 23.04 13.30 -15.13
CA TYR A 205 23.99 14.32 -15.57
C TYR A 205 25.10 14.54 -14.55
N GLU A 206 24.78 14.62 -13.26
CA GLU A 206 25.76 14.75 -12.18
C GLU A 206 26.76 13.58 -12.15
N LEU A 207 26.27 12.34 -12.35
CA LEU A 207 27.07 11.12 -12.25
C LEU A 207 27.85 10.80 -13.54
N TYR A 208 27.29 11.08 -14.72
CA TYR A 208 27.76 10.48 -15.96
C TYR A 208 28.17 11.50 -17.06
N PHE A 209 27.93 12.80 -16.86
CA PHE A 209 28.20 13.79 -17.92
C PHE A 209 29.68 13.89 -18.30
N ASN A 210 30.59 13.67 -17.35
CA ASN A 210 32.05 13.82 -17.52
C ASN A 210 32.83 12.48 -17.52
N ILE A 211 32.22 11.41 -17.98
CA ILE A 211 32.89 10.10 -18.14
C ILE A 211 33.50 9.94 -19.53
#